data_83a3500efd197d22ea4cc9331ea75f21
#
_entry.id   83a3500efd197d22ea4cc9331ea75f21
#
_cell.length_a   1.000
_cell.length_b   1.000
_cell.length_c   1.000
_cell.angle_alpha   90.00
_cell.angle_beta   90.00
_cell.angle_gamma   90.00
#
_symmetry.space_group_name_H-M   'P 1'
#
loop_
_entity.id
_entity.type
_entity.pdbx_description
1 polymer ?
#
loop_
_entity_poly.entity_id
_entity_poly.type
_entity_poly.pdbx_seq_one_letter_code
_entity_poly.pdbx_strand_id
1 'polypeptide(L)'
;MTKKMPPAVRERALQIANHEMAHYVLARALGFETGGVTLTVTMDLRHQGGASISLVRSISSMDAMREHLEARMMVLFAGAMGQGLVSKHSLDKRVDKSKATAILKGELGAEQDYAKIRELRHLLRNIAYPDTDPASSDRITAELKEITDRVWFRTQTIVEHLADTISGLGGMLVDGMVMVEQWGRAADTYQVVWTGEMLERLQLVQAIPALSVWTDSCSDAGQHRK
;
A
#
# COMPACT_ATOMS: atom_id res chain seq x y z
N MET A 1 -13.79 -33.51 -2.99
CA MET A 1 -13.40 -33.00 -1.64
C MET A 1 -12.43 -31.86 -1.86
N THR A 2 -12.81 -30.63 -1.55
CA THR A 2 -11.90 -29.50 -1.63
C THR A 2 -10.80 -29.65 -0.57
N LYS A 3 -9.58 -29.86 -1.02
CA LYS A 3 -8.40 -30.01 -0.14
C LYS A 3 -8.20 -28.70 0.63
N LYS A 4 -8.27 -28.75 1.95
CA LYS A 4 -8.12 -27.57 2.81
C LYS A 4 -6.73 -26.97 2.63
N MET A 5 -6.66 -25.65 2.49
CA MET A 5 -5.37 -24.93 2.36
C MET A 5 -4.49 -25.19 3.58
N PRO A 6 -3.20 -25.57 3.40
CA PRO A 6 -2.26 -25.77 4.51
C PRO A 6 -2.04 -24.49 5.32
N PRO A 7 -1.83 -24.57 6.63
CA PRO A 7 -1.66 -23.40 7.50
C PRO A 7 -0.56 -22.43 7.04
N ALA A 8 0.61 -22.94 6.65
CA ALA A 8 1.72 -22.12 6.18
C ALA A 8 1.39 -21.35 4.87
N VAL A 9 0.68 -22.03 3.93
CA VAL A 9 0.22 -21.40 2.69
C VAL A 9 -0.82 -20.33 2.99
N ARG A 10 -1.76 -20.59 3.93
CA ARG A 10 -2.76 -19.63 4.35
C ARG A 10 -2.14 -18.40 5.02
N GLU A 11 -1.15 -18.60 5.88
CA GLU A 11 -0.43 -17.50 6.53
C GLU A 11 0.28 -16.62 5.48
N ARG A 12 0.99 -17.25 4.53
CA ARG A 12 1.62 -16.51 3.43
C ARG A 12 0.60 -15.78 2.57
N ALA A 13 -0.50 -16.42 2.22
CA ALA A 13 -1.58 -15.81 1.47
C ALA A 13 -2.15 -14.58 2.18
N LEU A 14 -2.33 -14.64 3.51
CA LEU A 14 -2.85 -13.52 4.30
C LEU A 14 -1.87 -12.34 4.33
N GLN A 15 -0.57 -12.60 4.42
CA GLN A 15 0.45 -11.54 4.35
C GLN A 15 0.38 -10.79 3.02
N ILE A 16 0.31 -11.52 1.89
CA ILE A 16 0.24 -10.91 0.56
C ILE A 16 -1.13 -10.28 0.32
N ALA A 17 -2.22 -10.90 0.78
CA ALA A 17 -3.55 -10.32 0.70
C ALA A 17 -3.62 -8.95 1.41
N ASN A 18 -3.03 -8.82 2.60
CA ASN A 18 -2.96 -7.54 3.31
C ASN A 18 -2.09 -6.52 2.55
N HIS A 19 -1.02 -6.95 1.88
CA HIS A 19 -0.21 -6.10 1.01
C HIS A 19 -1.05 -5.51 -0.12
N GLU A 20 -1.71 -6.36 -0.92
CA GLU A 20 -2.50 -5.93 -2.06
C GLU A 20 -3.73 -5.11 -1.65
N MET A 21 -4.40 -5.51 -0.56
CA MET A 21 -5.54 -4.76 -0.03
C MET A 21 -5.13 -3.41 0.55
N ALA A 22 -3.93 -3.26 1.11
CA ALA A 22 -3.43 -1.96 1.54
C ALA A 22 -3.18 -1.01 0.36
N HIS A 23 -2.63 -1.50 -0.75
CA HIS A 23 -2.56 -0.73 -2.00
C HIS A 23 -3.94 -0.29 -2.47
N TYR A 24 -4.88 -1.23 -2.54
CA TYR A 24 -6.24 -0.97 -3.01
C TYR A 24 -6.96 0.06 -2.12
N VAL A 25 -6.99 -0.18 -0.81
CA VAL A 25 -7.71 0.66 0.17
C VAL A 25 -7.16 2.07 0.18
N LEU A 26 -5.82 2.20 0.20
CA LEU A 26 -5.20 3.52 0.22
C LEU A 26 -5.37 4.27 -1.10
N ALA A 27 -5.26 3.57 -2.24
CA ALA A 27 -5.51 4.17 -3.55
C ALA A 27 -6.93 4.72 -3.63
N ARG A 28 -7.93 3.92 -3.23
CA ARG A 28 -9.33 4.35 -3.21
C ARG A 28 -9.55 5.53 -2.27
N ALA A 29 -9.02 5.49 -1.05
CA ALA A 29 -9.11 6.58 -0.08
C ALA A 29 -8.51 7.89 -0.61
N LEU A 30 -7.42 7.83 -1.39
CA LEU A 30 -6.76 8.98 -2.01
C LEU A 30 -7.32 9.38 -3.38
N GLY A 31 -8.47 8.81 -3.79
CA GLY A 31 -9.19 9.18 -4.99
C GLY A 31 -8.61 8.66 -6.30
N PHE A 32 -7.80 7.59 -6.27
CA PHE A 32 -7.45 6.85 -7.48
C PHE A 32 -8.62 5.96 -7.92
N GLU A 33 -8.77 5.81 -9.22
CA GLU A 33 -9.64 4.79 -9.78
C GLU A 33 -9.02 3.41 -9.55
N THR A 34 -9.80 2.50 -8.95
CA THR A 34 -9.36 1.16 -8.58
C THR A 34 -10.14 0.10 -9.34
N GLY A 35 -9.44 -0.93 -9.80
CA GLY A 35 -10.02 -2.08 -10.48
C GLY A 35 -10.07 -3.32 -9.58
N GLY A 36 -9.70 -4.47 -10.14
CA GLY A 36 -9.68 -5.74 -9.42
C GLY A 36 -8.44 -5.98 -8.59
N VAL A 37 -8.50 -7.05 -7.79
CA VAL A 37 -7.36 -7.58 -7.03
C VAL A 37 -7.20 -9.06 -7.33
N THR A 38 -5.97 -9.50 -7.56
CA THR A 38 -5.63 -10.90 -7.81
C THR A 38 -4.60 -11.37 -6.82
N LEU A 39 -4.69 -12.65 -6.44
CA LEU A 39 -3.71 -13.29 -5.57
C LEU A 39 -3.54 -14.75 -5.97
N THR A 40 -2.29 -15.18 -6.08
CA THR A 40 -1.89 -16.56 -6.33
C THR A 40 -0.80 -16.94 -5.34
N VAL A 41 -0.93 -18.09 -4.68
CA VAL A 41 0.08 -18.66 -3.78
C VAL A 41 0.24 -20.15 -4.08
N THR A 42 1.48 -20.58 -4.27
CA THR A 42 1.82 -21.98 -4.53
C THR A 42 2.12 -22.73 -3.23
N MET A 43 2.11 -24.05 -3.27
CA MET A 43 2.43 -24.90 -2.12
C MET A 43 3.86 -24.73 -1.59
N ASP A 44 4.79 -24.25 -2.44
CA ASP A 44 6.16 -23.90 -2.09
C ASP A 44 6.33 -22.42 -1.68
N LEU A 45 5.20 -21.75 -1.33
CA LEU A 45 5.11 -20.37 -0.82
C LEU A 45 5.52 -19.27 -1.80
N ARG A 46 5.78 -19.58 -3.09
CA ARG A 46 5.88 -18.57 -4.12
C ARG A 46 4.51 -17.91 -4.29
N HIS A 47 4.51 -16.65 -4.66
CA HIS A 47 3.27 -15.89 -4.78
C HIS A 47 3.35 -14.87 -5.92
N GLN A 48 2.17 -14.46 -6.36
CA GLN A 48 1.95 -13.33 -7.24
C GLN A 48 0.67 -12.65 -6.78
N GLY A 49 0.74 -11.34 -6.56
CA GLY A 49 -0.40 -10.50 -6.21
C GLY A 49 -0.42 -9.25 -7.07
N GLY A 50 -1.55 -8.57 -7.08
CA GLY A 50 -1.68 -7.28 -7.74
C GLY A 50 -3.03 -6.64 -7.50
N ALA A 51 -3.01 -5.35 -7.12
CA ALA A 51 -4.15 -4.46 -7.11
C ALA A 51 -4.12 -3.55 -8.36
N SER A 52 -5.19 -3.57 -9.14
CA SER A 52 -5.30 -2.71 -10.32
C SER A 52 -5.63 -1.28 -9.90
N ILE A 53 -4.76 -0.34 -10.24
CA ILE A 53 -4.91 1.08 -9.88
C ILE A 53 -4.59 1.90 -11.14
N SER A 54 -5.56 2.73 -11.56
CA SER A 54 -5.38 3.66 -12.66
C SER A 54 -4.57 4.87 -12.20
N LEU A 55 -3.52 5.19 -12.94
CA LEU A 55 -2.71 6.39 -12.71
C LEU A 55 -3.15 7.57 -13.60
N VAL A 56 -4.17 7.35 -14.43
CA VAL A 56 -4.69 8.38 -15.31
C VAL A 56 -5.42 9.45 -14.48
N ARG A 57 -4.89 10.66 -14.52
CA ARG A 57 -5.47 11.82 -13.80
C ARG A 57 -5.14 13.09 -14.57
N SER A 58 -6.10 14.01 -14.63
CA SER A 58 -5.84 15.36 -15.12
C SER A 58 -5.00 16.14 -14.11
N ILE A 59 -3.88 16.69 -14.57
CA ILE A 59 -2.95 17.46 -13.73
C ILE A 59 -2.84 18.86 -14.31
N SER A 60 -3.42 19.82 -13.59
CA SER A 60 -3.57 21.20 -14.08
C SER A 60 -2.53 22.19 -13.54
N SER A 61 -1.71 21.75 -12.56
CA SER A 61 -0.70 22.61 -11.93
C SER A 61 0.45 21.79 -11.34
N MET A 62 1.55 22.45 -10.97
CA MET A 62 2.67 21.80 -10.26
C MET A 62 2.26 21.31 -8.87
N ASP A 63 1.35 22.03 -8.19
CA ASP A 63 0.82 21.57 -6.90
C ASP A 63 -0.01 20.29 -7.07
N ALA A 64 -0.87 20.24 -8.09
CA ALA A 64 -1.62 19.01 -8.42
C ALA A 64 -0.69 17.85 -8.80
N MET A 65 0.44 18.12 -9.47
CA MET A 65 1.46 17.12 -9.75
C MET A 65 2.10 16.62 -8.46
N ARG A 66 2.49 17.52 -7.56
CA ARG A 66 3.09 17.18 -6.26
C ARG A 66 2.16 16.30 -5.44
N GLU A 67 0.87 16.69 -5.35
CA GLU A 67 -0.16 15.90 -4.66
C GLU A 67 -0.30 14.49 -5.26
N HIS A 68 -0.34 14.40 -6.58
CA HIS A 68 -0.45 13.11 -7.26
C HIS A 68 0.75 12.19 -6.98
N LEU A 69 1.98 12.73 -7.03
CA LEU A 69 3.19 11.98 -6.75
C LEU A 69 3.27 11.54 -5.28
N GLU A 70 2.92 12.42 -4.33
CA GLU A 70 2.84 12.07 -2.91
C GLU A 70 1.80 10.98 -2.66
N ALA A 71 0.58 11.14 -3.19
CA ALA A 71 -0.47 10.13 -3.08
C ALA A 71 -0.02 8.77 -3.66
N ARG A 72 0.63 8.77 -4.83
CA ARG A 72 1.15 7.55 -5.44
C ARG A 72 2.24 6.91 -4.57
N MET A 73 3.14 7.70 -4.01
CA MET A 73 4.18 7.21 -3.10
C MET A 73 3.59 6.61 -1.82
N MET A 74 2.54 7.23 -1.27
CA MET A 74 1.78 6.70 -0.14
C MET A 74 1.15 5.33 -0.45
N VAL A 75 0.52 5.19 -1.60
CA VAL A 75 -0.05 3.91 -2.06
C VAL A 75 1.03 2.82 -2.11
N LEU A 76 2.23 3.13 -2.62
CA LEU A 76 3.32 2.17 -2.70
C LEU A 76 3.87 1.76 -1.33
N PHE A 77 3.99 2.69 -0.38
CA PHE A 77 4.36 2.36 1.00
C PHE A 77 3.32 1.50 1.71
N ALA A 78 2.04 1.71 1.38
CA ALA A 78 0.94 1.03 2.05
C ALA A 78 1.01 -0.49 1.94
N GLY A 79 1.46 -1.04 0.80
CA GLY A 79 1.61 -2.48 0.62
C GLY A 79 2.48 -3.12 1.69
N ALA A 80 3.71 -2.62 1.84
CA ALA A 80 4.64 -3.12 2.86
C ALA A 80 4.12 -2.90 4.29
N MET A 81 3.44 -1.78 4.55
CA MET A 81 2.83 -1.50 5.85
C MET A 81 1.65 -2.42 6.14
N GLY A 82 0.78 -2.70 5.16
CA GLY A 82 -0.32 -3.65 5.28
C GLY A 82 0.15 -5.07 5.57
N GLN A 83 1.22 -5.51 4.90
CA GLN A 83 1.88 -6.78 5.18
C GLN A 83 2.56 -6.78 6.56
N GLY A 84 2.97 -5.63 7.04
CA GLY A 84 3.59 -5.41 8.36
C GLY A 84 2.59 -5.19 9.49
N LEU A 85 1.27 -5.21 9.24
CA LEU A 85 0.27 -5.09 10.29
C LEU A 85 0.36 -6.26 11.26
N VAL A 86 0.51 -5.95 12.54
CA VAL A 86 0.52 -6.92 13.63
C VAL A 86 -0.74 -6.77 14.46
N SER A 87 -1.48 -7.86 14.60
CA SER A 87 -2.52 -7.99 15.61
C SER A 87 -1.87 -8.49 16.88
N LYS A 88 -1.40 -7.57 17.72
CA LYS A 88 -1.18 -7.92 19.13
C LYS A 88 -2.56 -8.00 19.77
N HIS A 89 -2.78 -8.87 20.73
CA HIS A 89 -4.02 -9.12 21.48
C HIS A 89 -4.75 -7.88 22.03
N SER A 90 -4.47 -6.71 21.52
CA SER A 90 -5.13 -5.44 21.78
C SER A 90 -5.93 -5.02 20.53
N LEU A 91 -6.99 -4.27 20.77
CA LEU A 91 -7.87 -3.69 19.76
C LEU A 91 -7.14 -2.79 18.74
N ASP A 92 -5.88 -2.43 18.98
CA ASP A 92 -5.08 -1.56 18.11
C ASP A 92 -4.15 -2.38 17.22
N LYS A 93 -4.45 -2.44 15.94
CA LYS A 93 -3.52 -2.93 14.92
C LYS A 93 -2.51 -1.83 14.60
N ARG A 94 -1.24 -2.17 14.70
CA ARG A 94 -0.13 -1.24 14.44
C ARG A 94 0.78 -1.78 13.35
N VAL A 95 1.41 -0.87 12.63
CA VAL A 95 2.45 -1.21 11.65
C VAL A 95 3.74 -1.54 12.38
N ASP A 96 4.26 -2.75 12.17
CA ASP A 96 5.64 -3.08 12.53
C ASP A 96 6.59 -2.41 11.54
N LYS A 97 7.20 -1.29 11.98
CA LYS A 97 8.08 -0.47 11.14
C LYS A 97 9.30 -1.24 10.64
N SER A 98 9.87 -2.08 11.49
CA SER A 98 11.05 -2.87 11.14
C SER A 98 10.72 -3.87 10.05
N LYS A 99 9.60 -4.59 10.22
CA LYS A 99 9.09 -5.53 9.22
C LYS A 99 8.73 -4.84 7.92
N ALA A 100 8.00 -3.71 7.95
CA ALA A 100 7.62 -2.97 6.75
C ALA A 100 8.87 -2.45 5.99
N THR A 101 9.89 -2.00 6.72
CA THR A 101 11.17 -1.57 6.12
C THR A 101 11.92 -2.73 5.46
N ALA A 102 11.96 -3.91 6.11
CA ALA A 102 12.59 -5.11 5.57
C ALA A 102 11.88 -5.58 4.28
N ILE A 103 10.54 -5.57 4.28
CA ILE A 103 9.72 -5.89 3.11
C ILE A 103 10.08 -4.97 1.92
N LEU A 104 10.14 -3.66 2.13
CA LEU A 104 10.50 -2.71 1.08
C LEU A 104 11.92 -2.92 0.55
N LYS A 105 12.87 -3.32 1.39
CA LYS A 105 14.26 -3.57 0.98
C LYS A 105 14.45 -4.87 0.21
N GLY A 106 13.39 -5.63 -0.05
CA GLY A 106 13.42 -6.79 -0.93
C GLY A 106 13.44 -8.14 -0.23
N GLU A 107 13.24 -8.19 1.08
CA GLU A 107 13.27 -9.46 1.80
C GLU A 107 12.01 -10.32 1.57
N LEU A 108 10.90 -9.72 1.10
CA LEU A 108 9.59 -10.38 1.03
C LEU A 108 8.71 -9.98 -0.19
N GLY A 109 9.28 -9.38 -1.26
CA GLY A 109 8.60 -9.26 -2.55
C GLY A 109 8.03 -7.86 -2.89
N ALA A 110 8.51 -6.78 -2.23
CA ALA A 110 8.10 -5.40 -2.56
C ALA A 110 9.19 -4.58 -3.29
N GLU A 111 10.12 -5.26 -3.98
CA GLU A 111 11.26 -4.64 -4.67
C GLU A 111 10.79 -3.66 -5.76
N GLN A 112 9.72 -4.03 -6.47
CA GLN A 112 9.15 -3.18 -7.53
C GLN A 112 8.53 -1.90 -6.97
N ASP A 113 7.86 -1.98 -5.81
CA ASP A 113 7.30 -0.81 -5.15
C ASP A 113 8.40 0.10 -4.65
N TYR A 114 9.45 -0.46 -4.06
CA TYR A 114 10.60 0.30 -3.62
C TYR A 114 11.34 1.00 -4.76
N ALA A 115 11.48 0.34 -5.91
CA ALA A 115 12.07 0.95 -7.10
C ALA A 115 11.26 2.17 -7.57
N LYS A 116 9.93 2.05 -7.63
CA LYS A 116 9.03 3.17 -7.96
C LYS A 116 9.08 4.29 -6.92
N ILE A 117 9.10 3.95 -5.62
CA ILE A 117 9.25 4.94 -4.54
C ILE A 117 10.55 5.73 -4.71
N ARG A 118 11.66 5.07 -5.02
CA ARG A 118 12.95 5.74 -5.26
C ARG A 118 12.87 6.75 -6.40
N GLU A 119 12.20 6.43 -7.49
CA GLU A 119 11.99 7.33 -8.61
C GLU A 119 11.09 8.52 -8.21
N LEU A 120 9.93 8.25 -7.64
CA LEU A 120 8.95 9.26 -7.25
C LEU A 120 9.51 10.28 -6.27
N ARG A 121 10.31 9.85 -5.28
CA ARG A 121 10.91 10.79 -4.32
C ARG A 121 11.88 11.77 -4.97
N HIS A 122 12.60 11.37 -6.05
CA HIS A 122 13.44 12.28 -6.80
C HIS A 122 12.63 13.28 -7.60
N LEU A 123 11.53 12.86 -8.21
CA LEU A 123 10.60 13.76 -8.90
C LEU A 123 10.00 14.76 -7.92
N LEU A 124 9.51 14.30 -6.76
CA LEU A 124 9.00 15.16 -5.71
C LEU A 124 10.04 16.16 -5.21
N ARG A 125 11.27 15.70 -5.00
CA ARG A 125 12.38 16.56 -4.59
C ARG A 125 12.65 17.66 -5.63
N ASN A 126 12.70 17.34 -6.91
CA ASN A 126 12.95 18.30 -7.97
C ASN A 126 11.85 19.36 -8.07
N ILE A 127 10.60 19.00 -7.74
CA ILE A 127 9.48 19.95 -7.68
C ILE A 127 9.55 20.82 -6.41
N ALA A 128 9.89 20.21 -5.25
CA ALA A 128 9.87 20.90 -3.97
C ALA A 128 11.09 21.82 -3.73
N TYR A 129 12.23 21.47 -4.34
CA TYR A 129 13.52 22.16 -4.15
C TYR A 129 14.19 22.44 -5.50
N PRO A 130 13.56 23.25 -6.38
CA PRO A 130 14.05 23.47 -7.75
C PRO A 130 15.43 24.18 -7.79
N ASP A 131 15.73 25.00 -6.78
CA ASP A 131 16.93 25.86 -6.74
C ASP A 131 18.12 25.18 -6.06
N THR A 132 18.00 23.90 -5.64
CA THR A 132 19.15 23.22 -5.02
C THR A 132 20.19 22.85 -6.07
N ASP A 133 21.41 23.29 -5.84
CA ASP A 133 22.56 22.93 -6.68
C ASP A 133 22.72 21.41 -6.80
N PRO A 134 22.70 20.83 -8.01
CA PRO A 134 22.90 19.41 -8.24
C PRO A 134 24.22 18.83 -7.67
N ALA A 135 25.23 19.68 -7.46
CA ALA A 135 26.49 19.27 -6.86
C ALA A 135 26.42 19.13 -5.32
N SER A 136 25.36 19.64 -4.68
CA SER A 136 25.20 19.62 -3.22
C SER A 136 24.65 18.28 -2.72
N SER A 137 25.47 17.23 -2.75
CA SER A 137 25.06 15.83 -2.41
C SER A 137 24.43 15.71 -1.02
N ASP A 138 25.00 16.34 0.01
CA ASP A 138 24.49 16.26 1.39
C ASP A 138 23.13 16.91 1.52
N ARG A 139 22.93 18.07 0.89
CA ARG A 139 21.65 18.77 0.85
C ARG A 139 20.58 17.94 0.13
N ILE A 140 20.91 17.38 -1.04
CA ILE A 140 20.02 16.50 -1.78
C ILE A 140 19.61 15.30 -0.94
N THR A 141 20.56 14.68 -0.23
CA THR A 141 20.30 13.55 0.66
C THR A 141 19.36 13.92 1.80
N ALA A 142 19.52 15.08 2.41
CA ALA A 142 18.67 15.59 3.46
C ALA A 142 17.24 15.86 2.95
N GLU A 143 17.08 16.50 1.79
CA GLU A 143 15.79 16.79 1.15
C GLU A 143 15.04 15.51 0.77
N LEU A 144 15.73 14.51 0.21
CA LEU A 144 15.15 13.20 -0.08
C LEU A 144 14.69 12.46 1.18
N LYS A 145 15.47 12.57 2.26
CA LYS A 145 15.12 11.99 3.56
C LYS A 145 13.87 12.65 4.14
N GLU A 146 13.80 13.98 4.13
CA GLU A 146 12.65 14.74 4.62
C GLU A 146 11.36 14.34 3.90
N ILE A 147 11.37 14.28 2.56
CA ILE A 147 10.22 13.83 1.76
C ILE A 147 9.82 12.41 2.14
N THR A 148 10.80 11.50 2.24
CA THR A 148 10.56 10.11 2.57
C THR A 148 9.93 9.95 3.95
N ASP A 149 10.49 10.61 4.97
CA ASP A 149 10.01 10.53 6.35
C ASP A 149 8.59 11.09 6.48
N ARG A 150 8.31 12.24 5.85
CA ARG A 150 6.99 12.87 5.85
C ARG A 150 5.94 11.95 5.22
N VAL A 151 6.20 11.44 4.02
CA VAL A 151 5.25 10.57 3.31
C VAL A 151 5.08 9.23 4.03
N TRP A 152 6.17 8.66 4.57
CA TRP A 152 6.12 7.45 5.38
C TRP A 152 5.22 7.62 6.60
N PHE A 153 5.43 8.67 7.40
CA PHE A 153 4.66 8.92 8.61
C PHE A 153 3.16 9.08 8.31
N ARG A 154 2.81 9.86 7.28
CA ARG A 154 1.42 10.04 6.85
C ARG A 154 0.80 8.72 6.42
N THR A 155 1.53 7.94 5.61
CA THR A 155 1.05 6.63 5.16
C THR A 155 0.80 5.71 6.34
N GLN A 156 1.72 5.65 7.30
CA GLN A 156 1.57 4.83 8.49
C GLN A 156 0.31 5.20 9.27
N THR A 157 0.08 6.48 9.52
CA THR A 157 -1.11 6.97 10.24
C THR A 157 -2.40 6.51 9.56
N ILE A 158 -2.48 6.61 8.24
CA ILE A 158 -3.66 6.20 7.47
C ILE A 158 -3.80 4.68 7.45
N VAL A 159 -2.73 3.92 7.24
CA VAL A 159 -2.76 2.45 7.25
C VAL A 159 -3.20 1.93 8.61
N GLU A 160 -2.73 2.52 9.72
CA GLU A 160 -3.17 2.15 11.06
C GLU A 160 -4.64 2.51 11.31
N HIS A 161 -5.11 3.64 10.81
CA HIS A 161 -6.52 4.02 10.89
C HIS A 161 -7.44 3.08 10.09
N LEU A 162 -6.98 2.59 8.93
CA LEU A 162 -7.73 1.68 8.05
C LEU A 162 -7.37 0.20 8.25
N ALA A 163 -6.64 -0.13 9.32
CA ALA A 163 -6.08 -1.46 9.53
C ALA A 163 -7.14 -2.57 9.60
N ASP A 164 -8.32 -2.29 10.17
CA ASP A 164 -9.43 -3.26 10.23
C ASP A 164 -10.03 -3.51 8.85
N THR A 165 -10.18 -2.48 8.05
CA THR A 165 -10.66 -2.60 6.66
C THR A 165 -9.67 -3.41 5.81
N ILE A 166 -8.37 -3.09 5.89
CA ILE A 166 -7.30 -3.79 5.16
C ILE A 166 -7.28 -5.27 5.55
N SER A 167 -7.24 -5.56 6.85
CA SER A 167 -7.17 -6.94 7.34
C SER A 167 -8.46 -7.72 7.09
N GLY A 168 -9.62 -7.07 7.19
CA GLY A 168 -10.92 -7.68 6.90
C GLY A 168 -11.02 -8.08 5.43
N LEU A 169 -10.70 -7.17 4.51
CA LEU A 169 -10.66 -7.45 3.08
C LEU A 169 -9.60 -8.51 2.73
N GLY A 170 -8.41 -8.44 3.34
CA GLY A 170 -7.36 -9.46 3.16
C GLY A 170 -7.82 -10.85 3.61
N GLY A 171 -8.50 -10.96 4.76
CA GLY A 171 -9.09 -12.21 5.23
C GLY A 171 -10.13 -12.78 4.27
N MET A 172 -11.06 -11.93 3.82
CA MET A 172 -12.10 -12.32 2.84
C MET A 172 -11.48 -12.77 1.51
N LEU A 173 -10.43 -12.09 1.03
CA LEU A 173 -9.72 -12.48 -0.19
C LEU A 173 -9.13 -13.89 -0.07
N VAL A 174 -8.48 -14.18 1.06
CA VAL A 174 -7.89 -15.52 1.32
C VAL A 174 -8.95 -16.58 1.48
N ASP A 175 -10.09 -16.27 2.12
CA ASP A 175 -11.22 -17.19 2.26
C ASP A 175 -11.88 -17.53 0.91
N GLY A 176 -11.78 -16.62 -0.07
CA GLY A 176 -12.23 -16.82 -1.44
C GLY A 176 -11.25 -17.60 -2.33
N MET A 177 -10.06 -17.97 -1.86
CA MET A 177 -9.09 -18.69 -2.67
C MET A 177 -9.53 -20.12 -2.98
N VAL A 178 -9.37 -20.52 -4.23
CA VAL A 178 -9.65 -21.89 -4.70
C VAL A 178 -8.36 -22.54 -5.16
N MET A 179 -8.27 -23.85 -4.95
CA MET A 179 -7.16 -24.63 -5.48
C MET A 179 -7.35 -24.84 -6.97
N VAL A 180 -6.35 -24.50 -7.76
CA VAL A 180 -6.29 -24.72 -9.19
C VAL A 180 -5.20 -25.75 -9.47
N GLU A 181 -5.59 -26.92 -9.96
CA GLU A 181 -4.65 -27.94 -10.44
C GLU A 181 -4.09 -27.49 -11.79
N GLN A 182 -2.80 -27.24 -11.86
CA GLN A 182 -2.13 -26.92 -13.13
C GLN A 182 -1.50 -28.18 -13.71
N TRP A 183 -2.11 -28.72 -14.76
CA TRP A 183 -1.57 -29.85 -15.51
C TRP A 183 -0.15 -29.53 -16.00
N GLY A 184 0.83 -30.34 -15.61
CA GLY A 184 2.22 -30.19 -16.04
C GLY A 184 3.09 -29.22 -15.22
N ARG A 185 2.60 -28.63 -14.13
CA ARG A 185 3.42 -27.85 -13.18
C ARG A 185 3.58 -28.56 -11.85
N ALA A 186 4.74 -28.37 -11.22
CA ALA A 186 5.20 -29.14 -10.06
C ALA A 186 4.48 -28.85 -8.73
N ALA A 187 3.55 -27.90 -8.66
CA ALA A 187 2.88 -27.53 -7.41
C ALA A 187 1.44 -27.06 -7.59
N ASP A 188 0.55 -27.59 -6.75
CA ASP A 188 -0.80 -27.09 -6.58
C ASP A 188 -0.76 -25.60 -6.24
N THR A 189 -1.71 -24.84 -6.77
CA THR A 189 -1.76 -23.38 -6.65
C THR A 189 -3.11 -22.97 -6.10
N TYR A 190 -3.12 -22.07 -5.11
CA TYR A 190 -4.32 -21.39 -4.63
C TYR A 190 -4.42 -20.02 -5.29
N GLN A 191 -5.60 -19.70 -5.83
CA GLN A 191 -5.83 -18.47 -6.57
C GLN A 191 -7.16 -17.85 -6.21
N VAL A 192 -7.21 -16.52 -6.26
CA VAL A 192 -8.43 -15.71 -6.22
C VAL A 192 -8.31 -14.54 -7.17
N VAL A 193 -9.41 -14.18 -7.81
CA VAL A 193 -9.56 -13.01 -8.65
C VAL A 193 -10.82 -12.29 -8.24
N TRP A 194 -10.70 -11.08 -7.74
CA TRP A 194 -11.82 -10.18 -7.51
C TRP A 194 -11.82 -9.06 -8.54
N THR A 195 -12.94 -8.91 -9.23
CA THR A 195 -13.13 -7.81 -10.17
C THR A 195 -13.46 -6.51 -9.41
N GLY A 196 -13.32 -5.37 -10.09
CA GLY A 196 -13.75 -4.10 -9.51
C GLY A 196 -15.22 -4.10 -9.10
N GLU A 197 -16.09 -4.68 -9.93
CA GLU A 197 -17.53 -4.83 -9.58
C GLU A 197 -17.79 -5.65 -8.32
N MET A 198 -17.03 -6.72 -8.11
CA MET A 198 -17.15 -7.54 -6.90
C MET A 198 -16.76 -6.73 -5.67
N LEU A 199 -15.64 -5.98 -5.77
CA LEU A 199 -15.15 -5.14 -4.70
C LEU A 199 -16.12 -4.01 -4.35
N GLU A 200 -16.69 -3.32 -5.35
CA GLU A 200 -17.68 -2.25 -5.15
C GLU A 200 -18.94 -2.67 -4.38
N ARG A 201 -19.29 -3.96 -4.41
CA ARG A 201 -20.43 -4.51 -3.66
C ARG A 201 -20.15 -4.78 -2.19
N LEU A 202 -18.89 -4.75 -1.77
CA LEU A 202 -18.52 -5.04 -0.39
C LEU A 202 -18.74 -3.81 0.49
N GLN A 203 -19.45 -3.99 1.61
CA GLN A 203 -19.70 -2.92 2.58
C GLN A 203 -18.41 -2.31 3.12
N LEU A 204 -17.36 -3.12 3.35
CA LEU A 204 -16.05 -2.63 3.77
C LEU A 204 -15.42 -1.69 2.73
N VAL A 205 -15.63 -1.95 1.44
CA VAL A 205 -15.13 -1.08 0.36
C VAL A 205 -15.92 0.21 0.28
N GLN A 206 -17.25 0.14 0.42
CA GLN A 206 -18.13 1.31 0.42
C GLN A 206 -17.88 2.24 1.63
N ALA A 207 -17.41 1.66 2.74
CA ALA A 207 -17.09 2.41 3.96
C ALA A 207 -15.68 3.06 3.95
N ILE A 208 -14.87 2.88 2.90
CA ILE A 208 -13.55 3.52 2.80
C ILE A 208 -13.77 5.04 2.69
N PRO A 209 -13.21 5.85 3.63
CA PRO A 209 -13.37 7.28 3.59
C PRO A 209 -12.56 7.90 2.45
N ALA A 210 -13.07 8.98 1.84
CA ALA A 210 -12.26 9.83 0.98
C ALA A 210 -11.31 10.67 1.86
N LEU A 211 -10.01 10.64 1.54
CA LEU A 211 -8.97 11.36 2.26
C LEU A 211 -8.33 12.40 1.35
N SER A 212 -7.94 13.54 1.94
CA SER A 212 -7.11 14.52 1.26
C SER A 212 -5.63 14.30 1.57
N VAL A 213 -4.76 14.47 0.58
CA VAL A 213 -3.30 14.45 0.80
C VAL A 213 -2.88 15.64 1.69
N TRP A 214 -3.68 16.71 1.75
CA TRP A 214 -3.35 18.00 2.36
C TRP A 214 -4.18 18.42 3.57
N THR A 215 -4.88 17.54 4.27
CA THR A 215 -5.45 17.94 5.56
C THR A 215 -4.33 18.08 6.60
N ASP A 216 -3.61 19.18 6.54
CA ASP A 216 -2.83 19.65 7.68
C ASP A 216 -3.79 20.11 8.76
N SER A 217 -4.02 19.29 9.76
CA SER A 217 -4.57 19.69 11.07
C SER A 217 -3.51 20.46 11.88
N CYS A 218 -2.86 21.46 11.27
CA CYS A 218 -1.90 22.37 11.90
C CYS A 218 -2.24 23.84 11.69
N SER A 219 -3.56 24.18 11.67
CA SER A 219 -4.00 25.59 11.67
C SER A 219 -4.89 25.91 12.85
N ASP A 220 -4.41 25.63 14.11
CA ASP A 220 -5.02 26.25 15.28
C ASP A 220 -4.05 26.28 16.47
N ALA A 221 -2.92 26.96 16.33
CA ALA A 221 -2.10 27.37 17.47
C ALA A 221 -1.30 28.66 17.17
N GLY A 222 -1.98 29.75 16.76
CA GLY A 222 -1.24 30.97 16.43
C GLY A 222 -2.03 32.27 16.33
N GLN A 223 -3.20 32.35 16.93
CA GLN A 223 -3.87 33.66 17.08
C GLN A 223 -4.56 33.79 18.43
N HIS A 224 -3.79 34.01 19.49
CA HIS A 224 -4.21 34.75 20.70
C HIS A 224 -2.99 35.03 21.54
N ARG A 225 -2.31 36.13 21.28
CA ARG A 225 -1.72 37.02 22.30
C ARG A 225 -1.47 38.39 21.68
N LYS A 226 -2.35 39.30 22.02
CA LYS A 226 -2.05 40.74 22.12
C LYS A 226 -1.20 40.95 23.36
#